data_fe37e9b79270e1cbe10d46e815b5c463
#
_entry.id   fe37e9b79270e1cbe10d46e815b5c463
#
_cell.length_a   1.000
_cell.length_b   1.000
_cell.length_c   1.000
_cell.angle_alpha   90.00
_cell.angle_beta   90.00
_cell.angle_gamma   90.00
#
_symmetry.space_group_name_H-M   'P 1'
#
loop_
_entity.id
_entity.type
_entity.pdbx_description
1 polymer ?
#
loop_
_entity_poly.entity_id
_entity_poly.type
_entity_poly.pdbx_seq_one_letter_code
_entity_poly.pdbx_strand_id
1 'polypeptide(L)'
;METTKLKRFATEARARLRAGVATKIRSLGFDAEGNAVPGMEPTPMVGGCTWNGQILPSAFAEQWEALRRRLKAKGLKEVVEEGAYTWFNRLMAIRILSMNGIAEPVLCFVDEARTPKIVDDARQGRVIPMPDQQLQRLRKLFDDPTRINEQFALLVTEFCHQTPILQACFGSLADYTELLLPNNILDKGGFIEMLNTADFITEADYKSAELIGWLYQFYISDRKDEVFAKKGKVEADEIPAATQIFTPNWIVKYMVQNAVLPQVRSNRLPEEDKTYLIDKDAPEEPKKPKDLRVADLACGSGHILNECFDLLYDLYIASGFGRGKAIESIFANNLLGIDIDE
;
A
#
# COMPACT_ATOMS: atom_id res chain seq x y z
N MET A 1 -0.84 -14.79 13.94
CA MET A 1 -0.45 -14.60 12.51
C MET A 1 0.47 -15.74 12.08
N GLU A 2 0.15 -16.44 11.00
CA GLU A 2 0.92 -17.59 10.50
C GLU A 2 1.88 -17.12 9.39
N THR A 3 3.11 -16.82 9.77
CA THR A 3 4.12 -16.18 8.90
C THR A 3 4.46 -16.99 7.64
N THR A 4 4.39 -18.33 7.71
CA THR A 4 4.61 -19.22 6.55
C THR A 4 3.55 -19.01 5.46
N LYS A 5 2.28 -18.89 5.84
CA LYS A 5 1.19 -18.59 4.92
C LYS A 5 1.31 -17.20 4.32
N LEU A 6 1.66 -16.21 5.15
CA LEU A 6 1.89 -14.85 4.66
C LEU A 6 3.04 -14.76 3.67
N LYS A 7 4.15 -15.45 3.93
CA LYS A 7 5.28 -15.52 2.99
C LYS A 7 4.83 -16.10 1.65
N ARG A 8 4.13 -17.22 1.68
CA ARG A 8 3.58 -17.83 0.46
C ARG A 8 2.66 -16.88 -0.28
N PHE A 9 1.73 -16.23 0.43
CA PHE A 9 0.82 -15.23 -0.15
C PHE A 9 1.60 -14.10 -0.84
N ALA A 10 2.54 -13.45 -0.15
CA ALA A 10 3.29 -12.32 -0.68
C ALA A 10 4.12 -12.70 -1.92
N THR A 11 4.79 -13.86 -1.88
CA THR A 11 5.59 -14.37 -3.01
C THR A 11 4.71 -14.69 -4.22
N GLU A 12 3.58 -15.39 -4.03
CA GLU A 12 2.65 -15.70 -5.12
C GLU A 12 2.00 -14.42 -5.68
N ALA A 13 1.59 -13.50 -4.83
CA ALA A 13 1.03 -12.21 -5.23
C ALA A 13 2.00 -11.40 -6.08
N ARG A 14 3.26 -11.28 -5.64
CA ARG A 14 4.32 -10.61 -6.39
C ARG A 14 4.52 -11.24 -7.77
N ALA A 15 4.63 -12.55 -7.84
CA ALA A 15 4.83 -13.24 -9.12
C ALA A 15 3.68 -12.99 -10.11
N ARG A 16 2.42 -13.05 -9.64
CA ARG A 16 1.22 -12.80 -10.46
C ARG A 16 1.13 -11.36 -10.92
N LEU A 17 1.35 -10.40 -10.02
CA LEU A 17 1.30 -8.98 -10.36
C LEU A 17 2.41 -8.61 -11.35
N ARG A 18 3.63 -9.07 -11.16
CA ARG A 18 4.74 -8.84 -12.12
C ARG A 18 4.42 -9.38 -13.51
N ALA A 19 3.93 -10.61 -13.61
CA ALA A 19 3.52 -11.17 -14.88
C ALA A 19 2.40 -10.36 -15.56
N GLY A 20 1.40 -9.94 -14.77
CA GLY A 20 0.30 -9.10 -15.24
C GLY A 20 0.74 -7.71 -15.68
N VAL A 21 1.61 -7.05 -14.92
CA VAL A 21 2.18 -5.73 -15.26
C VAL A 21 3.03 -5.82 -16.53
N ALA A 22 3.88 -6.83 -16.66
CA ALA A 22 4.68 -7.03 -17.87
C ALA A 22 3.79 -7.19 -19.12
N THR A 23 2.68 -7.95 -19.00
CA THR A 23 1.69 -8.08 -20.07
C THR A 23 0.97 -6.76 -20.34
N LYS A 24 0.66 -6.01 -19.28
CA LYS A 24 0.02 -4.69 -19.39
C LYS A 24 0.90 -3.70 -20.15
N ILE A 25 2.18 -3.61 -19.83
CA ILE A 25 3.14 -2.73 -20.52
C ILE A 25 3.17 -3.06 -22.03
N ARG A 26 3.20 -4.36 -22.40
CA ARG A 26 3.11 -4.73 -23.81
C ARG A 26 1.80 -4.29 -24.45
N SER A 27 0.68 -4.45 -23.76
CA SER A 27 -0.63 -4.01 -24.27
C SER A 27 -0.74 -2.49 -24.41
N LEU A 28 0.12 -1.73 -23.73
CA LEU A 28 0.25 -0.27 -23.86
C LEU A 28 1.14 0.16 -25.03
N GLY A 29 1.66 -0.79 -25.83
CA GLY A 29 2.44 -0.49 -27.04
C GLY A 29 3.94 -0.44 -26.79
N PHE A 30 4.45 -1.21 -25.81
CA PHE A 30 5.90 -1.37 -25.59
C PHE A 30 6.34 -2.80 -25.94
N ASP A 31 7.57 -2.94 -26.47
CA ASP A 31 8.17 -4.22 -26.81
C ASP A 31 8.69 -5.01 -25.59
N ALA A 32 9.37 -6.13 -25.83
CA ALA A 32 9.94 -6.98 -24.78
C ALA A 32 11.12 -6.34 -24.05
N GLU A 33 11.74 -5.35 -24.63
CA GLU A 33 12.84 -4.54 -24.08
C GLU A 33 12.36 -3.28 -23.38
N GLY A 34 11.06 -2.93 -23.52
CA GLY A 34 10.45 -1.73 -22.94
C GLY A 34 10.53 -0.50 -23.84
N ASN A 35 10.86 -0.65 -25.13
CA ASN A 35 10.83 0.45 -26.09
C ASN A 35 9.41 0.64 -26.65
N ALA A 36 9.03 1.89 -26.92
CA ALA A 36 7.76 2.17 -27.58
C ALA A 36 7.77 1.62 -29.01
N VAL A 37 6.71 0.88 -29.35
CA VAL A 37 6.50 0.37 -30.71
C VAL A 37 6.02 1.51 -31.59
N PRO A 38 6.70 1.83 -32.72
CA PRO A 38 6.30 2.93 -33.60
C PRO A 38 4.83 2.86 -34.03
N GLY A 39 4.12 3.97 -33.90
CA GLY A 39 2.69 4.06 -34.26
C GLY A 39 1.73 3.61 -33.16
N MET A 40 2.20 3.22 -31.99
CA MET A 40 1.37 2.88 -30.83
C MET A 40 1.28 4.03 -29.82
N GLU A 41 1.87 5.19 -30.13
CA GLU A 41 1.82 6.36 -29.24
C GLU A 41 0.43 7.00 -29.24
N PRO A 42 -0.02 7.53 -28.08
CA PRO A 42 -1.24 8.33 -28.03
C PRO A 42 -1.12 9.57 -28.91
N THR A 43 -2.13 9.83 -29.74
CA THR A 43 -2.17 11.04 -30.58
C THR A 43 -3.03 12.11 -29.90
N PRO A 44 -2.46 13.28 -29.53
CA PRO A 44 -3.20 14.36 -28.89
C PRO A 44 -4.35 14.89 -29.80
N MET A 45 -5.46 15.24 -29.17
CA MET A 45 -6.59 15.92 -29.80
C MET A 45 -7.25 16.92 -28.84
N VAL A 46 -8.15 17.75 -29.34
CA VAL A 46 -8.90 18.69 -28.49
C VAL A 46 -9.74 17.93 -27.46
N GLY A 47 -9.45 18.16 -26.20
CA GLY A 47 -10.15 17.52 -25.07
C GLY A 47 -9.69 16.10 -24.71
N GLY A 48 -8.55 15.63 -25.26
CA GLY A 48 -8.03 14.31 -24.91
C GLY A 48 -6.94 13.79 -25.85
N CYS A 49 -6.92 12.49 -26.06
CA CYS A 49 -6.06 11.84 -27.04
C CYS A 49 -6.79 10.65 -27.68
N THR A 50 -6.33 10.23 -28.85
CA THR A 50 -6.75 8.97 -29.46
C THR A 50 -5.66 7.91 -29.24
N TRP A 51 -6.11 6.73 -28.87
CA TRP A 51 -5.22 5.58 -28.71
C TRP A 51 -5.98 4.26 -28.98
N ASN A 52 -5.43 3.40 -29.82
CA ASN A 52 -6.09 2.16 -30.27
C ASN A 52 -7.56 2.36 -30.72
N GLY A 53 -7.83 3.44 -31.47
CA GLY A 53 -9.17 3.76 -31.93
C GLY A 53 -10.15 4.26 -30.85
N GLN A 54 -9.68 4.47 -29.63
CA GLN A 54 -10.47 5.01 -28.53
C GLN A 54 -10.08 6.46 -28.22
N ILE A 55 -11.08 7.26 -27.80
CA ILE A 55 -10.84 8.59 -27.28
C ILE A 55 -10.67 8.47 -25.77
N LEU A 56 -9.51 8.92 -25.26
CA LEU A 56 -9.12 8.86 -23.85
C LEU A 56 -8.85 10.27 -23.31
N PRO A 57 -8.89 10.47 -21.98
CA PRO A 57 -8.51 11.73 -21.35
C PRO A 57 -7.07 12.14 -21.70
N SER A 58 -6.77 13.45 -21.67
CA SER A 58 -5.39 13.96 -21.88
C SER A 58 -4.39 13.37 -20.88
N ALA A 59 -4.81 13.13 -19.64
CA ALA A 59 -4.01 12.50 -18.62
C ALA A 59 -3.43 11.15 -19.05
N PHE A 60 -4.13 10.36 -19.88
CA PHE A 60 -3.61 9.11 -20.40
C PHE A 60 -2.34 9.31 -21.24
N ALA A 61 -2.31 10.33 -22.10
CA ALA A 61 -1.14 10.61 -22.92
C ALA A 61 0.05 11.08 -22.06
N GLU A 62 -0.22 11.88 -21.03
CA GLU A 62 0.78 12.32 -20.07
C GLU A 62 1.38 11.16 -19.26
N GLN A 63 0.52 10.27 -18.75
CA GLN A 63 0.91 9.06 -18.03
C GLN A 63 1.68 8.09 -18.95
N TRP A 64 1.23 7.92 -20.18
CA TRP A 64 1.92 7.06 -21.17
C TRP A 64 3.33 7.58 -21.48
N GLU A 65 3.47 8.88 -21.67
CA GLU A 65 4.79 9.51 -21.91
C GLU A 65 5.68 9.45 -20.66
N ALA A 66 5.11 9.56 -19.46
CA ALA A 66 5.83 9.36 -18.21
C ALA A 66 6.33 7.90 -18.07
N LEU A 67 5.48 6.92 -18.42
CA LEU A 67 5.86 5.50 -18.47
C LEU A 67 7.00 5.26 -19.47
N ARG A 68 6.91 5.83 -20.67
CA ARG A 68 7.97 5.73 -21.69
C ARG A 68 9.31 6.25 -21.18
N ARG A 69 9.31 7.42 -20.53
CA ARG A 69 10.52 7.99 -19.92
C ARG A 69 11.06 7.11 -18.80
N ARG A 70 10.18 6.55 -17.98
CA ARG A 70 10.59 5.68 -16.87
C ARG A 70 11.20 4.37 -17.37
N LEU A 71 10.58 3.72 -18.37
CA LEU A 71 11.12 2.52 -19.04
C LEU A 71 12.51 2.79 -19.64
N LYS A 72 12.69 3.94 -20.29
CA LYS A 72 14.00 4.31 -20.84
C LYS A 72 15.06 4.55 -19.75
N ALA A 73 14.68 5.11 -18.61
CA ALA A 73 15.61 5.45 -17.53
C ALA A 73 15.98 4.24 -16.64
N LYS A 74 15.03 3.37 -16.33
CA LYS A 74 15.19 2.28 -15.35
C LYS A 74 15.17 0.88 -15.98
N GLY A 75 14.68 0.75 -17.21
CA GLY A 75 14.50 -0.53 -17.88
C GLY A 75 13.21 -1.26 -17.48
N LEU A 76 12.82 -2.23 -18.28
CA LEU A 76 11.54 -2.95 -18.13
C LEU A 76 11.44 -3.70 -16.80
N LYS A 77 12.51 -4.36 -16.34
CA LYS A 77 12.50 -5.17 -15.12
C LYS A 77 12.13 -4.32 -13.88
N GLU A 78 12.75 -3.15 -13.75
CA GLU A 78 12.52 -2.27 -12.61
C GLU A 78 11.13 -1.62 -12.65
N VAL A 79 10.65 -1.21 -13.83
CA VAL A 79 9.30 -0.62 -13.98
C VAL A 79 8.20 -1.66 -13.73
N VAL A 80 8.42 -2.91 -14.13
CA VAL A 80 7.51 -4.03 -13.80
C VAL A 80 7.43 -4.25 -12.30
N GLU A 81 8.57 -4.22 -11.61
CA GLU A 81 8.62 -4.38 -10.16
C GLU A 81 7.90 -3.21 -9.46
N GLU A 82 8.19 -1.98 -9.87
CA GLU A 82 7.58 -0.76 -9.35
C GLU A 82 6.04 -0.78 -9.51
N GLY A 83 5.55 -1.11 -10.70
CA GLY A 83 4.11 -1.22 -10.96
C GLY A 83 3.44 -2.34 -10.16
N ALA A 84 4.09 -3.49 -10.05
CA ALA A 84 3.57 -4.63 -9.28
C ALA A 84 3.51 -4.32 -7.79
N TYR A 85 4.54 -3.69 -7.24
CA TYR A 85 4.62 -3.26 -5.84
C TYR A 85 3.56 -2.19 -5.52
N THR A 86 3.44 -1.19 -6.37
CA THR A 86 2.44 -0.13 -6.20
C THR A 86 1.02 -0.69 -6.14
N TRP A 87 0.65 -1.58 -7.07
CA TRP A 87 -0.68 -2.17 -7.08
C TRP A 87 -0.90 -3.19 -5.97
N PHE A 88 0.13 -3.93 -5.56
CA PHE A 88 0.07 -4.75 -4.37
C PHE A 88 -0.30 -3.90 -3.14
N ASN A 89 0.44 -2.83 -2.90
CA ASN A 89 0.21 -1.97 -1.75
C ASN A 89 -1.17 -1.30 -1.77
N ARG A 90 -1.59 -0.75 -2.91
CA ARG A 90 -2.92 -0.10 -3.05
C ARG A 90 -4.05 -1.08 -2.76
N LEU A 91 -4.03 -2.26 -3.37
CA LEU A 91 -5.08 -3.26 -3.18
C LEU A 91 -5.07 -3.86 -1.77
N MET A 92 -3.90 -4.08 -1.18
CA MET A 92 -3.79 -4.51 0.22
C MET A 92 -4.31 -3.43 1.18
N ALA A 93 -3.97 -2.16 0.96
CA ALA A 93 -4.49 -1.06 1.78
C ALA A 93 -6.02 -0.98 1.72
N ILE A 94 -6.62 -1.05 0.52
CA ILE A 94 -8.08 -1.10 0.36
C ILE A 94 -8.67 -2.27 1.15
N ARG A 95 -8.06 -3.45 1.07
CA ARG A 95 -8.54 -4.64 1.79
C ARG A 95 -8.43 -4.47 3.30
N ILE A 96 -7.30 -3.95 3.80
CA ILE A 96 -7.08 -3.68 5.23
C ILE A 96 -8.10 -2.65 5.75
N LEU A 97 -8.31 -1.55 5.04
CA LEU A 97 -9.31 -0.55 5.42
C LEU A 97 -10.72 -1.15 5.50
N SER A 98 -11.08 -1.97 4.54
CA SER A 98 -12.36 -2.67 4.50
C SER A 98 -12.52 -3.66 5.66
N MET A 99 -11.51 -4.49 5.94
CA MET A 99 -11.56 -5.48 7.02
C MET A 99 -11.58 -4.84 8.42
N ASN A 100 -11.16 -3.59 8.53
CA ASN A 100 -11.24 -2.78 9.75
C ASN A 100 -12.49 -1.88 9.81
N GLY A 101 -13.41 -1.99 8.85
CA GLY A 101 -14.65 -1.21 8.83
C GLY A 101 -14.45 0.28 8.57
N ILE A 102 -13.28 0.68 8.03
CA ILE A 102 -12.94 2.09 7.71
C ILE A 102 -13.41 2.45 6.31
N ALA A 103 -13.43 1.47 5.39
CA ALA A 103 -13.89 1.65 4.02
C ALA A 103 -14.86 0.52 3.61
N GLU A 104 -15.64 0.76 2.55
CA GLU A 104 -16.52 -0.25 1.96
C GLU A 104 -15.72 -1.44 1.39
N PRO A 105 -16.28 -2.67 1.41
CA PRO A 105 -15.60 -3.89 0.96
C PRO A 105 -15.58 -4.02 -0.57
N VAL A 106 -15.09 -3.01 -1.26
CA VAL A 106 -15.16 -2.82 -2.72
C VAL A 106 -14.48 -3.93 -3.54
N LEU A 107 -13.50 -4.65 -2.95
CA LEU A 107 -12.78 -5.74 -3.60
C LEU A 107 -13.43 -7.11 -3.38
N CYS A 108 -14.46 -7.22 -2.52
CA CYS A 108 -15.13 -8.49 -2.26
C CYS A 108 -15.95 -8.94 -3.47
N PHE A 109 -15.96 -10.23 -3.76
CA PHE A 109 -16.89 -10.81 -4.73
C PHE A 109 -18.30 -10.91 -4.15
N VAL A 110 -19.32 -10.56 -4.94
CA VAL A 110 -20.72 -10.56 -4.51
C VAL A 110 -21.53 -11.73 -5.09
N ASP A 111 -20.97 -12.44 -6.07
CA ASP A 111 -21.65 -13.53 -6.77
C ASP A 111 -20.67 -14.65 -7.18
N GLU A 112 -21.23 -15.76 -7.69
CA GLU A 112 -20.46 -16.89 -8.20
C GLU A 112 -19.68 -16.56 -9.47
N ALA A 113 -20.09 -15.54 -10.23
CA ALA A 113 -19.35 -15.01 -11.37
C ALA A 113 -18.12 -14.19 -10.97
N ARG A 114 -17.92 -14.00 -9.66
CA ARG A 114 -16.80 -13.24 -9.07
C ARG A 114 -16.80 -11.78 -9.47
N THR A 115 -17.99 -11.17 -9.47
CA THR A 115 -18.13 -9.74 -9.68
C THR A 115 -17.66 -8.98 -8.43
N PRO A 116 -16.66 -8.09 -8.54
CA PRO A 116 -16.29 -7.23 -7.40
C PRO A 116 -17.43 -6.30 -7.00
N LYS A 117 -17.60 -6.07 -5.69
CA LYS A 117 -18.67 -5.21 -5.16
C LYS A 117 -18.68 -3.81 -5.80
N ILE A 118 -17.52 -3.21 -6.04
CA ILE A 118 -17.43 -1.88 -6.68
C ILE A 118 -18.04 -1.87 -8.09
N VAL A 119 -17.90 -2.96 -8.84
CA VAL A 119 -18.47 -3.10 -10.18
C VAL A 119 -19.97 -3.35 -10.10
N ASP A 120 -20.42 -4.21 -9.19
CA ASP A 120 -21.83 -4.50 -8.95
C ASP A 120 -22.58 -3.23 -8.50
N ASP A 121 -22.06 -2.50 -7.51
CA ASP A 121 -22.62 -1.25 -7.03
C ASP A 121 -22.76 -0.23 -8.16
N ALA A 122 -21.74 -0.08 -9.01
CA ALA A 122 -21.76 0.85 -10.11
C ALA A 122 -22.78 0.46 -11.20
N ARG A 123 -22.93 -0.85 -11.48
CA ARG A 123 -23.96 -1.37 -12.40
C ARG A 123 -25.38 -1.16 -11.85
N GLN A 124 -25.55 -1.15 -10.53
CA GLN A 124 -26.82 -0.82 -9.85
C GLN A 124 -27.06 0.69 -9.69
N GLY A 125 -26.21 1.54 -10.27
CA GLY A 125 -26.33 3.00 -10.21
C GLY A 125 -25.66 3.66 -8.99
N ARG A 126 -25.02 2.89 -8.11
CA ARG A 126 -24.23 3.41 -6.98
C ARG A 126 -22.78 3.64 -7.42
N VAL A 127 -22.60 4.64 -8.27
CA VAL A 127 -21.28 4.99 -8.81
C VAL A 127 -20.57 5.92 -7.85
N ILE A 128 -19.29 5.66 -7.56
CA ILE A 128 -18.43 6.57 -6.82
C ILE A 128 -18.28 7.90 -7.57
N PRO A 129 -18.11 9.03 -6.88
CA PRO A 129 -17.86 10.32 -7.53
C PRO A 129 -16.64 10.24 -8.46
N MET A 130 -16.79 10.75 -9.68
CA MET A 130 -15.70 10.78 -10.66
C MET A 130 -15.92 11.90 -11.67
N PRO A 131 -14.88 12.35 -12.41
CA PRO A 131 -15.03 13.31 -13.49
C PRO A 131 -16.01 12.84 -14.58
N ASP A 132 -16.77 13.76 -15.17
CA ASP A 132 -17.80 13.46 -16.19
C ASP A 132 -17.25 12.62 -17.35
N GLN A 133 -16.02 12.87 -17.79
CA GLN A 133 -15.37 12.12 -18.86
C GLN A 133 -15.15 10.64 -18.48
N GLN A 134 -14.75 10.37 -17.24
CA GLN A 134 -14.60 9.02 -16.72
C GLN A 134 -15.95 8.32 -16.55
N LEU A 135 -16.97 9.07 -16.10
CA LEU A 135 -18.33 8.54 -15.98
C LEU A 135 -18.90 8.13 -17.35
N GLN A 136 -18.69 8.94 -18.40
CA GLN A 136 -19.09 8.60 -19.76
C GLN A 136 -18.35 7.37 -20.28
N ARG A 137 -17.06 7.25 -19.98
CA ARG A 137 -16.25 6.07 -20.30
C ARG A 137 -16.78 4.82 -19.60
N LEU A 138 -17.07 4.91 -18.29
CA LEU A 138 -17.64 3.81 -17.52
C LEU A 138 -18.97 3.32 -18.11
N ARG A 139 -19.87 4.24 -18.47
CA ARG A 139 -21.16 3.90 -19.12
C ARG A 139 -20.95 3.09 -20.41
N LYS A 140 -20.01 3.50 -21.27
CA LYS A 140 -19.67 2.74 -22.49
C LYS A 140 -19.07 1.36 -22.17
N LEU A 141 -18.34 1.23 -21.07
CA LEU A 141 -17.80 -0.05 -20.65
C LEU A 141 -18.90 -1.00 -20.15
N PHE A 142 -20.00 -0.48 -19.63
CA PHE A 142 -21.14 -1.30 -19.20
C PHE A 142 -21.95 -1.89 -20.37
N ASP A 143 -21.84 -1.32 -21.57
CA ASP A 143 -22.47 -1.88 -22.78
C ASP A 143 -21.87 -3.26 -23.17
N ASP A 144 -20.67 -3.59 -22.65
CA ASP A 144 -20.01 -4.87 -22.87
C ASP A 144 -19.62 -5.53 -21.53
N PRO A 145 -20.39 -6.54 -21.08
CA PRO A 145 -20.13 -7.24 -19.84
C PRO A 145 -18.76 -7.96 -19.79
N THR A 146 -18.18 -8.30 -20.95
CA THR A 146 -16.87 -8.98 -21.03
C THR A 146 -15.71 -8.07 -20.63
N ARG A 147 -15.92 -6.76 -20.61
CA ARG A 147 -14.92 -5.74 -20.23
C ARG A 147 -14.86 -5.47 -18.72
N ILE A 148 -15.21 -6.46 -17.92
CA ILE A 148 -15.25 -6.31 -16.44
C ILE A 148 -13.91 -5.88 -15.84
N ASN A 149 -12.79 -6.33 -16.38
CA ASN A 149 -11.46 -5.90 -15.92
C ASN A 149 -11.23 -4.39 -16.15
N GLU A 150 -11.72 -3.83 -17.25
CA GLU A 150 -11.61 -2.39 -17.53
C GLU A 150 -12.58 -1.56 -16.67
N GLN A 151 -13.80 -2.09 -16.43
CA GLN A 151 -14.76 -1.48 -15.50
C GLN A 151 -14.15 -1.40 -14.10
N PHE A 152 -13.59 -2.52 -13.62
CA PHE A 152 -12.92 -2.60 -12.34
C PHE A 152 -11.72 -1.65 -12.26
N ALA A 153 -10.85 -1.64 -13.27
CA ALA A 153 -9.66 -0.81 -13.30
C ALA A 153 -10.02 0.68 -13.16
N LEU A 154 -11.03 1.15 -13.90
CA LEU A 154 -11.48 2.53 -13.82
C LEU A 154 -12.03 2.83 -12.41
N LEU A 155 -12.93 1.98 -11.90
CA LEU A 155 -13.57 2.18 -10.61
C LEU A 155 -12.59 2.13 -9.44
N VAL A 156 -11.65 1.17 -9.42
CA VAL A 156 -10.70 1.06 -8.30
C VAL A 156 -9.69 2.21 -8.31
N THR A 157 -9.29 2.70 -9.49
CA THR A 157 -8.44 3.89 -9.61
C THR A 157 -9.14 5.13 -9.05
N GLU A 158 -10.39 5.36 -9.45
CA GLU A 158 -11.18 6.48 -8.92
C GLU A 158 -11.47 6.32 -7.42
N PHE A 159 -11.68 5.10 -6.93
CA PHE A 159 -11.81 4.84 -5.49
C PHE A 159 -10.55 5.25 -4.73
N CYS A 160 -9.36 4.98 -5.27
CA CYS A 160 -8.12 5.44 -4.68
C CYS A 160 -8.06 6.98 -4.63
N HIS A 161 -8.46 7.66 -5.70
CA HIS A 161 -8.48 9.13 -5.75
C HIS A 161 -9.48 9.76 -4.77
N GLN A 162 -10.58 9.09 -4.48
CA GLN A 162 -11.63 9.62 -3.60
C GLN A 162 -11.41 9.27 -2.12
N THR A 163 -10.47 8.40 -1.80
CA THR A 163 -10.26 7.93 -0.43
C THR A 163 -9.12 8.71 0.24
N PRO A 164 -9.40 9.64 1.18
CA PRO A 164 -8.40 10.54 1.75
C PRO A 164 -7.23 9.81 2.41
N ILE A 165 -7.49 8.66 3.04
CA ILE A 165 -6.44 7.85 3.68
C ILE A 165 -5.47 7.31 2.63
N LEU A 166 -5.98 6.81 1.48
CA LEU A 166 -5.12 6.32 0.41
C LEU A 166 -4.30 7.45 -0.23
N GLN A 167 -4.90 8.63 -0.37
CA GLN A 167 -4.17 9.83 -0.84
C GLN A 167 -3.06 10.23 0.14
N ALA A 168 -3.32 10.17 1.44
CA ALA A 168 -2.32 10.48 2.45
C ALA A 168 -1.17 9.45 2.49
N CYS A 169 -1.48 8.16 2.25
CA CYS A 169 -0.48 7.09 2.26
C CYS A 169 0.38 7.05 0.99
N PHE A 170 -0.22 7.33 -0.19
CA PHE A 170 0.44 7.12 -1.48
C PHE A 170 0.75 8.42 -2.24
N GLY A 171 0.48 9.58 -1.66
CA GLY A 171 0.72 10.87 -2.28
C GLY A 171 -0.11 11.11 -3.54
N SER A 172 0.51 11.69 -4.58
CA SER A 172 -0.17 11.86 -5.87
C SER A 172 -0.38 10.50 -6.52
N LEU A 173 -1.64 10.06 -6.56
CA LEU A 173 -2.02 8.78 -7.14
C LEU A 173 -2.16 8.83 -8.68
N ALA A 174 -2.25 10.04 -9.26
CA ALA A 174 -2.46 10.25 -10.70
C ALA A 174 -1.13 10.21 -11.49
N ASP A 175 -0.40 9.12 -11.37
CA ASP A 175 0.85 8.90 -12.09
C ASP A 175 0.77 7.75 -13.11
N TYR A 176 1.87 7.47 -13.81
CA TYR A 176 1.92 6.40 -14.81
C TYR A 176 1.66 4.99 -14.26
N THR A 177 1.82 4.76 -12.95
CA THR A 177 1.59 3.45 -12.33
C THR A 177 0.12 3.04 -12.39
N GLU A 178 -0.81 3.99 -12.52
CA GLU A 178 -2.22 3.69 -12.74
C GLU A 178 -2.46 2.91 -14.03
N LEU A 179 -1.68 3.19 -15.07
CA LEU A 179 -1.75 2.44 -16.32
C LEU A 179 -1.31 0.98 -16.16
N LEU A 180 -0.61 0.65 -15.09
CA LEU A 180 0.02 -0.65 -14.88
C LEU A 180 -0.86 -1.66 -14.14
N LEU A 181 -2.10 -1.33 -13.77
CA LEU A 181 -3.01 -2.34 -13.23
C LEU A 181 -3.19 -3.48 -14.26
N PRO A 182 -2.91 -4.74 -13.87
CA PRO A 182 -3.00 -5.85 -14.80
C PRO A 182 -4.37 -6.04 -15.44
N ASN A 183 -4.43 -6.30 -16.73
CA ASN A 183 -5.68 -6.56 -17.45
C ASN A 183 -6.39 -7.84 -17.01
N ASN A 184 -5.68 -8.76 -16.37
CA ASN A 184 -6.15 -10.06 -15.87
C ASN A 184 -6.33 -10.08 -14.35
N ILE A 185 -6.51 -8.92 -13.72
CA ILE A 185 -6.54 -8.78 -12.26
C ILE A 185 -7.70 -9.56 -11.60
N LEU A 186 -8.84 -9.70 -12.33
CA LEU A 186 -10.03 -10.42 -11.89
C LEU A 186 -10.10 -11.85 -12.41
N ASP A 187 -9.21 -12.25 -13.32
CA ASP A 187 -9.24 -13.57 -13.94
C ASP A 187 -9.03 -14.67 -12.90
N LYS A 188 -9.39 -15.90 -13.28
CA LYS A 188 -9.10 -17.07 -12.46
C LYS A 188 -7.60 -17.18 -12.20
N GLY A 189 -7.24 -17.26 -10.91
CA GLY A 189 -5.85 -17.21 -10.50
C GLY A 189 -5.27 -15.79 -10.45
N GLY A 190 -6.08 -14.74 -10.68
CA GLY A 190 -5.67 -13.34 -10.51
C GLY A 190 -5.52 -12.93 -9.04
N PHE A 191 -4.99 -11.72 -8.82
CA PHE A 191 -4.70 -11.26 -7.46
C PHE A 191 -5.97 -11.00 -6.63
N ILE A 192 -7.05 -10.49 -7.23
CA ILE A 192 -8.31 -10.26 -6.50
C ILE A 192 -8.94 -11.57 -6.04
N GLU A 193 -8.84 -12.65 -6.85
CA GLU A 193 -9.27 -13.98 -6.39
C GLU A 193 -8.46 -14.44 -5.18
N MET A 194 -7.14 -14.23 -5.16
CA MET A 194 -6.30 -14.54 -3.99
C MET A 194 -6.78 -13.82 -2.74
N LEU A 195 -7.17 -12.56 -2.83
CA LEU A 195 -7.69 -11.79 -1.70
C LEU A 195 -9.03 -12.31 -1.18
N ASN A 196 -9.85 -12.91 -2.03
CA ASN A 196 -11.21 -13.35 -1.68
C ASN A 196 -11.33 -14.82 -1.32
N THR A 197 -10.39 -15.67 -1.76
CA THR A 197 -10.47 -17.13 -1.55
C THR A 197 -9.42 -17.66 -0.57
N ALA A 198 -8.59 -16.78 -0.02
CA ALA A 198 -7.39 -17.21 0.64
C ALA A 198 -7.59 -17.52 2.13
N ASP A 199 -7.22 -18.73 2.51
CA ASP A 199 -6.88 -19.10 3.89
C ASP A 199 -5.51 -18.55 4.34
N PHE A 200 -4.95 -17.57 3.58
CA PHE A 200 -3.61 -17.03 3.83
C PHE A 200 -3.59 -16.00 4.94
N ILE A 201 -4.61 -15.15 4.97
CA ILE A 201 -4.72 -14.02 5.90
C ILE A 201 -6.08 -14.10 6.57
N THR A 202 -6.11 -14.28 7.88
CA THR A 202 -7.35 -14.34 8.65
C THR A 202 -7.90 -12.94 8.93
N GLU A 203 -9.17 -12.86 9.34
CA GLU A 203 -9.76 -11.58 9.75
C GLU A 203 -8.99 -10.95 10.93
N ALA A 204 -8.51 -11.76 11.86
CA ALA A 204 -7.71 -11.29 12.98
C ALA A 204 -6.34 -10.73 12.52
N ASP A 205 -5.74 -11.33 11.48
CA ASP A 205 -4.48 -10.84 10.91
C ASP A 205 -4.66 -9.46 10.28
N TYR A 206 -5.79 -9.20 9.60
CA TYR A 206 -6.07 -7.88 9.02
C TYR A 206 -6.19 -6.76 10.07
N LYS A 207 -6.50 -7.10 11.32
CA LYS A 207 -6.58 -6.15 12.45
C LYS A 207 -5.23 -5.91 13.13
N SER A 208 -4.22 -6.68 12.77
CA SER A 208 -2.87 -6.55 13.34
C SER A 208 -2.05 -5.48 12.64
N ALA A 209 -1.45 -4.58 13.41
CA ALA A 209 -0.51 -3.59 12.90
C ALA A 209 0.75 -4.22 12.26
N GLU A 210 1.07 -5.47 12.61
CA GLU A 210 2.23 -6.18 12.06
C GLU A 210 2.02 -6.67 10.62
N LEU A 211 0.76 -6.77 10.13
CA LEU A 211 0.45 -7.39 8.84
C LEU A 211 1.22 -6.71 7.69
N ILE A 212 1.19 -5.38 7.64
CA ILE A 212 1.84 -4.60 6.57
C ILE A 212 3.35 -4.86 6.57
N GLY A 213 3.99 -4.85 7.74
CA GLY A 213 5.42 -5.07 7.86
C GLY A 213 5.84 -6.47 7.42
N TRP A 214 5.10 -7.52 7.83
CA TRP A 214 5.36 -8.88 7.38
C TRP A 214 5.12 -9.05 5.88
N LEU A 215 4.06 -8.50 5.33
CA LEU A 215 3.80 -8.55 3.89
C LEU A 215 4.91 -7.87 3.10
N TYR A 216 5.36 -6.69 3.54
CA TYR A 216 6.46 -5.99 2.91
C TYR A 216 7.74 -6.82 2.94
N GLN A 217 8.15 -7.32 4.10
CA GLN A 217 9.35 -8.16 4.22
C GLN A 217 9.29 -9.39 3.31
N PHE A 218 8.13 -10.05 3.24
CA PHE A 218 8.00 -11.24 2.41
C PHE A 218 7.90 -10.91 0.92
N TYR A 219 7.30 -9.79 0.56
CA TYR A 219 7.21 -9.33 -0.82
C TYR A 219 8.60 -9.11 -1.43
N ILE A 220 9.53 -8.54 -0.66
CA ILE A 220 10.89 -8.26 -1.14
C ILE A 220 11.89 -9.39 -0.86
N SER A 221 11.48 -10.50 -0.25
CA SER A 221 12.38 -11.58 0.15
C SER A 221 13.21 -12.15 -1.00
N ASP A 222 12.60 -12.34 -2.18
CA ASP A 222 13.32 -12.82 -3.36
C ASP A 222 14.39 -11.83 -3.82
N ARG A 223 14.10 -10.52 -3.78
CA ARG A 223 15.08 -9.47 -4.13
C ARG A 223 16.24 -9.47 -3.13
N LYS A 224 15.96 -9.68 -1.85
CA LYS A 224 16.96 -9.84 -0.80
C LYS A 224 17.88 -11.03 -1.08
N ASP A 225 17.30 -12.17 -1.44
CA ASP A 225 18.07 -13.37 -1.78
C ASP A 225 18.92 -13.15 -3.04
N GLU A 226 18.40 -12.46 -4.07
CA GLU A 226 19.18 -12.06 -5.27
C GLU A 226 20.37 -11.18 -4.90
N VAL A 227 20.17 -10.17 -4.03
CA VAL A 227 21.23 -9.25 -3.58
C VAL A 227 22.33 -10.01 -2.83
N PHE A 228 21.96 -10.89 -1.89
CA PHE A 228 22.93 -11.69 -1.16
C PHE A 228 23.63 -12.77 -2.00
N ALA A 229 23.02 -13.24 -3.07
CA ALA A 229 23.65 -14.18 -4.02
C ALA A 229 24.71 -13.52 -4.91
N LYS A 230 24.70 -12.19 -5.03
CA LYS A 230 25.73 -11.45 -5.78
C LYS A 230 27.06 -11.51 -5.06
N LYS A 231 28.13 -11.72 -5.83
CA LYS A 231 29.50 -11.56 -5.31
C LYS A 231 29.94 -10.11 -5.53
N GLY A 232 29.88 -9.29 -4.48
CA GLY A 232 30.31 -7.89 -4.61
C GLY A 232 29.75 -7.00 -3.50
N LYS A 233 29.87 -5.68 -3.68
CA LYS A 233 29.26 -4.69 -2.79
C LYS A 233 27.78 -4.56 -3.14
N VAL A 234 26.97 -4.28 -2.12
CA VAL A 234 25.56 -3.90 -2.27
C VAL A 234 25.53 -2.50 -2.88
N GLU A 235 24.82 -2.33 -3.98
CA GLU A 235 24.61 -1.03 -4.63
C GLU A 235 23.58 -0.20 -3.86
N ALA A 236 23.55 1.12 -4.11
CA ALA A 236 22.69 2.03 -3.33
C ALA A 236 21.20 1.71 -3.45
N ASP A 237 20.74 1.29 -4.64
CA ASP A 237 19.35 0.87 -4.91
C ASP A 237 19.00 -0.51 -4.34
N GLU A 238 19.99 -1.27 -3.89
CA GLU A 238 19.83 -2.59 -3.26
C GLU A 238 19.80 -2.51 -1.74
N ILE A 239 20.21 -1.38 -1.14
CA ILE A 239 20.28 -1.21 0.32
C ILE A 239 18.91 -1.50 0.99
N PRO A 240 17.78 -0.98 0.52
CA PRO A 240 16.48 -1.30 1.12
C PRO A 240 16.23 -2.80 1.20
N ALA A 241 16.42 -3.53 0.11
CA ALA A 241 16.22 -4.98 0.08
C ALA A 241 17.22 -5.74 0.98
N ALA A 242 18.48 -5.31 1.03
CA ALA A 242 19.51 -5.96 1.85
C ALA A 242 19.32 -5.76 3.35
N THR A 243 18.86 -4.58 3.76
CA THR A 243 18.77 -4.20 5.18
C THR A 243 17.38 -4.39 5.77
N GLN A 244 16.35 -4.56 4.95
CA GLN A 244 14.98 -4.77 5.40
C GLN A 244 14.87 -5.91 6.39
N ILE A 245 14.37 -5.59 7.58
CA ILE A 245 14.02 -6.56 8.63
C ILE A 245 12.78 -6.07 9.35
N PHE A 246 11.82 -6.96 9.54
CA PHE A 246 10.66 -6.68 10.36
C PHE A 246 10.90 -7.17 11.79
N THR A 247 10.95 -6.24 12.73
CA THR A 247 11.21 -6.53 14.13
C THR A 247 9.96 -7.11 14.81
N PRO A 248 10.02 -8.31 15.41
CA PRO A 248 8.89 -8.90 16.13
C PRO A 248 8.32 -7.98 17.22
N ASN A 249 7.00 -7.98 17.39
CA ASN A 249 6.30 -7.04 18.28
C ASN A 249 6.81 -7.06 19.74
N TRP A 250 7.17 -8.22 20.29
CA TRP A 250 7.70 -8.30 21.65
C TRP A 250 9.03 -7.53 21.82
N ILE A 251 9.89 -7.52 20.78
CA ILE A 251 11.12 -6.72 20.77
C ILE A 251 10.78 -5.24 20.69
N VAL A 252 9.81 -4.89 19.83
CA VAL A 252 9.34 -3.51 19.69
C VAL A 252 8.80 -2.99 21.01
N LYS A 253 7.94 -3.76 21.70
CA LYS A 253 7.45 -3.42 23.05
C LYS A 253 8.58 -3.24 24.05
N TYR A 254 9.54 -4.16 24.04
CA TYR A 254 10.72 -4.04 24.88
C TYR A 254 11.48 -2.72 24.63
N MET A 255 11.75 -2.41 23.37
CA MET A 255 12.46 -1.18 22.99
C MET A 255 11.68 0.07 23.39
N VAL A 256 10.39 0.14 23.05
CA VAL A 256 9.55 1.31 23.29
C VAL A 256 9.35 1.54 24.79
N GLN A 257 9.02 0.50 25.56
CA GLN A 257 8.84 0.63 27.00
C GLN A 257 10.11 1.12 27.71
N ASN A 258 11.27 0.58 27.36
CA ASN A 258 12.54 0.96 27.98
C ASN A 258 13.13 2.28 27.45
N ALA A 259 12.68 2.78 26.29
CA ALA A 259 13.06 4.11 25.80
C ALA A 259 12.17 5.23 26.35
N VAL A 260 10.88 4.99 26.50
CA VAL A 260 9.88 6.02 26.84
C VAL A 260 9.60 6.09 28.35
N LEU A 261 9.30 4.95 28.97
CA LEU A 261 8.81 4.93 30.35
C LEU A 261 9.81 5.46 31.41
N PRO A 262 11.13 5.24 31.28
CA PRO A 262 12.09 5.81 32.23
C PRO A 262 12.15 7.36 32.22
N GLN A 263 11.50 8.01 31.24
CA GLN A 263 11.47 9.47 31.13
C GLN A 263 10.21 10.12 31.71
N VAL A 264 9.19 9.32 32.04
CA VAL A 264 7.87 9.81 32.44
C VAL A 264 7.35 9.12 33.70
N ARG A 265 6.31 9.68 34.32
CA ARG A 265 5.58 8.96 35.37
C ARG A 265 4.62 7.96 34.73
N SER A 266 4.86 6.68 34.96
CA SER A 266 4.07 5.57 34.40
C SER A 266 3.19 4.84 35.42
N ASN A 267 3.09 5.35 36.68
CA ASN A 267 2.38 4.69 37.77
C ASN A 267 0.85 4.54 37.54
N ARG A 268 0.29 5.28 36.59
CA ARG A 268 -1.13 5.19 36.20
C ARG A 268 -1.39 4.34 34.97
N LEU A 269 -0.33 3.81 34.35
CA LEU A 269 -0.47 2.91 33.21
C LEU A 269 -0.81 1.48 33.69
N PRO A 270 -1.56 0.71 32.88
CA PRO A 270 -1.79 -0.71 33.12
C PRO A 270 -0.47 -1.51 33.15
N GLU A 271 -0.47 -2.64 33.83
CA GLU A 271 0.73 -3.50 33.92
C GLU A 271 1.15 -4.09 32.57
N GLU A 272 0.19 -4.28 31.66
CA GLU A 272 0.45 -4.75 30.29
C GLU A 272 1.36 -3.81 29.49
N ASP A 273 1.25 -2.49 29.73
CA ASP A 273 2.12 -1.48 29.10
C ASP A 273 3.52 -1.41 29.70
N LYS A 274 3.78 -2.19 30.75
CA LYS A 274 5.05 -2.23 31.48
C LYS A 274 5.67 -3.64 31.52
N THR A 275 5.13 -4.57 30.76
CA THR A 275 5.51 -6.00 30.80
C THR A 275 7.02 -6.22 30.56
N TYR A 276 7.62 -5.41 29.69
CA TYR A 276 9.04 -5.52 29.33
C TYR A 276 9.91 -4.44 29.95
N LEU A 277 9.37 -3.59 30.83
CA LEU A 277 10.12 -2.55 31.49
C LEU A 277 11.10 -3.14 32.52
N ILE A 278 12.39 -2.83 32.35
CA ILE A 278 13.47 -3.32 33.23
C ILE A 278 13.52 -2.50 34.50
N ASP A 279 13.69 -1.17 34.36
CA ASP A 279 13.76 -0.23 35.47
C ASP A 279 12.37 0.34 35.73
N LYS A 280 11.81 -0.04 36.89
CA LYS A 280 10.45 0.37 37.30
C LYS A 280 10.46 1.60 38.22
N ASP A 281 11.64 2.14 38.54
CA ASP A 281 11.74 3.33 39.39
C ASP A 281 11.28 4.57 38.62
N ALA A 282 10.55 5.42 39.32
CA ALA A 282 10.11 6.68 38.72
C ALA A 282 11.30 7.63 38.56
N PRO A 283 11.43 8.34 37.42
CA PRO A 283 12.49 9.31 37.22
C PRO A 283 12.38 10.46 38.25
N GLU A 284 13.51 10.98 38.71
CA GLU A 284 13.55 12.13 39.64
C GLU A 284 12.85 13.35 39.03
N GLU A 285 13.13 13.63 37.75
CA GLU A 285 12.54 14.73 36.98
C GLU A 285 11.75 14.19 35.78
N PRO A 286 10.49 13.76 35.97
CA PRO A 286 9.69 13.18 34.91
C PRO A 286 9.27 14.22 33.90
N LYS A 287 9.47 13.93 32.61
CA LYS A 287 8.93 14.72 31.51
C LYS A 287 7.40 14.57 31.42
N LYS A 288 6.75 15.59 30.88
CA LYS A 288 5.35 15.47 30.48
C LYS A 288 5.27 14.77 29.14
N PRO A 289 4.21 14.01 28.81
CA PRO A 289 4.06 13.34 27.53
C PRO A 289 4.28 14.26 26.31
N LYS A 290 3.81 15.51 26.39
CA LYS A 290 3.97 16.50 25.31
C LYS A 290 5.42 16.94 25.04
N ASP A 291 6.32 16.71 25.99
CA ASP A 291 7.73 17.13 25.90
C ASP A 291 8.65 15.99 25.39
N LEU A 292 8.08 14.78 25.23
CA LEU A 292 8.77 13.66 24.60
C LEU A 292 8.91 13.88 23.09
N ARG A 293 10.02 13.39 22.55
CA ARG A 293 10.27 13.28 21.11
C ARG A 293 10.82 11.90 20.83
N VAL A 294 10.15 11.18 19.96
CA VAL A 294 10.54 9.86 19.49
C VAL A 294 10.82 9.95 18.00
N ALA A 295 12.00 9.56 17.59
CA ALA A 295 12.40 9.51 16.19
C ALA A 295 12.82 8.10 15.83
N ASP A 296 12.23 7.56 14.76
CA ASP A 296 12.67 6.33 14.12
C ASP A 296 13.26 6.70 12.76
N LEU A 297 14.59 6.55 12.62
CA LEU A 297 15.36 6.98 11.45
C LEU A 297 15.47 5.89 10.38
N ALA A 298 14.81 4.76 10.57
CA ALA A 298 14.70 3.65 9.64
C ALA A 298 13.36 2.95 9.88
N CYS A 299 12.26 3.75 9.78
CA CYS A 299 10.97 3.36 10.32
C CYS A 299 10.25 2.26 9.51
N GLY A 300 10.64 2.04 8.25
CA GLY A 300 9.98 1.07 7.38
C GLY A 300 8.48 1.29 7.32
N SER A 301 7.71 0.25 7.68
CA SER A 301 6.24 0.33 7.76
C SER A 301 5.69 1.14 8.95
N GLY A 302 6.56 1.70 9.79
CA GLY A 302 6.17 2.51 10.94
C GLY A 302 5.67 1.72 12.16
N HIS A 303 5.85 0.40 12.21
CA HIS A 303 5.30 -0.43 13.29
C HIS A 303 5.88 -0.13 14.68
N ILE A 304 7.15 0.33 14.77
CA ILE A 304 7.76 0.82 16.01
C ILE A 304 7.07 2.12 16.45
N LEU A 305 6.81 3.03 15.52
CA LEU A 305 6.09 4.27 15.80
C LEU A 305 4.62 4.02 16.18
N ASN A 306 3.99 2.97 15.64
CA ASN A 306 2.64 2.56 16.07
C ASN A 306 2.64 2.13 17.54
N GLU A 307 3.59 1.32 17.97
CA GLU A 307 3.72 0.94 19.39
C GLU A 307 4.03 2.17 20.27
N CYS A 308 4.85 3.10 19.77
CA CYS A 308 5.08 4.37 20.45
C CYS A 308 3.80 5.19 20.57
N PHE A 309 2.96 5.19 19.52
CA PHE A 309 1.67 5.89 19.52
C PHE A 309 0.77 5.32 20.61
N ASP A 310 0.61 4.01 20.68
CA ASP A 310 -0.25 3.36 21.68
C ASP A 310 0.20 3.70 23.09
N LEU A 311 1.49 3.55 23.40
CA LEU A 311 2.03 3.87 24.72
C LEU A 311 1.89 5.37 25.06
N LEU A 312 2.16 6.27 24.12
CA LEU A 312 1.99 7.71 24.31
C LEU A 312 0.51 8.06 24.50
N TYR A 313 -0.38 7.43 23.76
CA TYR A 313 -1.81 7.66 23.91
C TYR A 313 -2.26 7.35 25.34
N ASP A 314 -1.87 6.21 25.89
CA ASP A 314 -2.20 5.83 27.27
C ASP A 314 -1.58 6.77 28.29
N LEU A 315 -0.35 7.25 28.06
CA LEU A 315 0.28 8.28 28.90
C LEU A 315 -0.50 9.61 28.88
N TYR A 316 -0.98 10.04 27.72
CA TYR A 316 -1.82 11.26 27.62
C TYR A 316 -3.16 11.09 28.31
N ILE A 317 -3.83 9.95 28.12
CA ILE A 317 -5.10 9.64 28.80
C ILE A 317 -4.90 9.60 30.31
N ALA A 318 -3.85 8.91 30.79
CA ALA A 318 -3.49 8.87 32.21
C ALA A 318 -3.15 10.25 32.80
N SER A 319 -2.71 11.17 31.93
CA SER A 319 -2.44 12.58 32.30
C SER A 319 -3.67 13.49 32.22
N GLY A 320 -4.87 12.93 31.90
CA GLY A 320 -6.14 13.64 31.88
C GLY A 320 -6.47 14.36 30.56
N PHE A 321 -5.80 14.01 29.45
CA PHE A 321 -6.13 14.56 28.14
C PHE A 321 -7.37 13.85 27.55
N GLY A 322 -8.20 14.60 26.83
CA GLY A 322 -9.26 14.01 26.02
C GLY A 322 -8.70 13.32 24.77
N ARG A 323 -9.36 12.26 24.29
CA ARG A 323 -8.92 11.40 23.17
C ARG A 323 -8.45 12.15 21.93
N GLY A 324 -9.24 13.09 21.43
CA GLY A 324 -8.89 13.86 20.22
C GLY A 324 -7.63 14.70 20.41
N LYS A 325 -7.50 15.38 21.58
CA LYS A 325 -6.30 16.18 21.90
C LYS A 325 -5.06 15.31 22.12
N ALA A 326 -5.21 14.11 22.66
CA ALA A 326 -4.10 13.16 22.78
C ALA A 326 -3.56 12.79 21.40
N ILE A 327 -4.43 12.36 20.49
CA ILE A 327 -4.06 12.00 19.12
C ILE A 327 -3.38 13.18 18.39
N GLU A 328 -4.01 14.35 18.41
CA GLU A 328 -3.46 15.56 17.78
C GLU A 328 -2.06 15.90 18.33
N SER A 329 -1.90 15.84 19.65
CA SER A 329 -0.61 16.14 20.29
C SER A 329 0.47 15.13 19.94
N ILE A 330 0.14 13.84 19.83
CA ILE A 330 1.10 12.79 19.49
C ILE A 330 1.65 13.02 18.08
N PHE A 331 0.79 13.23 17.11
CA PHE A 331 1.23 13.47 15.71
C PHE A 331 1.93 14.82 15.54
N ALA A 332 1.47 15.87 16.24
CA ALA A 332 2.08 17.19 16.11
C ALA A 332 3.45 17.31 16.82
N ASN A 333 3.68 16.54 17.88
CA ASN A 333 4.80 16.80 18.77
C ASN A 333 5.71 15.62 19.07
N ASN A 334 5.21 14.38 19.04
CA ASN A 334 5.94 13.28 19.63
C ASN A 334 6.64 12.38 18.62
N LEU A 335 6.02 12.07 17.47
CA LEU A 335 6.49 11.06 16.54
C LEU A 335 7.15 11.67 15.31
N LEU A 336 8.30 11.14 14.94
CA LEU A 336 9.01 11.43 13.70
C LEU A 336 9.49 10.12 13.10
N GLY A 337 9.14 9.85 11.84
CA GLY A 337 9.63 8.72 11.06
C GLY A 337 10.37 9.18 9.82
N ILE A 338 11.47 8.53 9.50
CA ILE A 338 12.22 8.68 8.25
C ILE A 338 12.62 7.29 7.78
N ASP A 339 12.55 7.04 6.49
CA ASP A 339 13.09 5.83 5.87
C ASP A 339 13.84 6.17 4.59
N ILE A 340 14.68 5.24 4.09
CA ILE A 340 15.43 5.38 2.84
C ILE A 340 14.58 4.94 1.64
N ASP A 341 13.59 4.06 1.87
CA ASP A 341 12.66 3.56 0.87
C ASP A 341 11.38 4.38 0.92
N GLU A 342 11.00 4.99 -0.22
CA GLU A 342 9.81 5.86 -0.36
C GLU A 342 8.56 5.07 -0.74
#